data_560d34b08b120674c19ad5f90e2ddd56
#
_entry.id   560d34b08b120674c19ad5f90e2ddd56
#
_cell.length_a   1.000
_cell.length_b   1.000
_cell.length_c   1.000
_cell.angle_alpha   90.00
_cell.angle_beta   90.00
_cell.angle_gamma   90.00
#
_symmetry.space_group_name_H-M   'P 1'
#
loop_
_entity.id
_entity.type
_entity.pdbx_description
1 polymer ?
#
loop_
_entity_poly.entity_id
_entity_poly.type
_entity_poly.pdbx_seq_one_letter_code
_entity_poly.pdbx_strand_id
1 'polypeptide(L)'
;MSRGKSAEAQLAGFLAKYDAEIAELAESSRAEMRRFYPTALELVYDNYNALVIGFGPTERASDAIFSIAFYPKWVSLFFLQAQGLPDPDKILKGSGSVAKHVVLATADVLHYPAVRALMQEAEARAKVAFDPDGEHRLIIKSVSAKQRPRRPAEKDAGGRAGKAKAGKAKKASGGARGR
;
A
#
# COMPACT_ATOMS: atom_id res chain seq x y z
N MET A 1 -3.36 36.31 5.20
CA MET A 1 -3.92 35.05 5.73
C MET A 1 -3.57 33.95 4.75
N SER A 2 -2.68 33.04 5.11
CA SER A 2 -2.33 31.89 4.29
C SER A 2 -3.55 30.95 4.24
N ARG A 3 -4.19 30.82 3.09
CA ARG A 3 -5.23 29.78 2.88
C ARG A 3 -4.51 28.44 3.02
N GLY A 4 -4.84 27.68 4.06
CA GLY A 4 -4.36 26.31 4.22
C GLY A 4 -4.64 25.51 2.94
N LYS A 5 -3.71 24.60 2.59
CA LYS A 5 -3.90 23.70 1.42
C LYS A 5 -5.20 22.93 1.57
N SER A 6 -5.96 22.77 0.49
CA SER A 6 -7.14 21.89 0.48
C SER A 6 -6.74 20.45 0.82
N ALA A 7 -7.68 19.62 1.27
CA ALA A 7 -7.41 18.22 1.56
C ALA A 7 -6.88 17.47 0.33
N GLU A 8 -7.42 17.76 -0.86
CA GLU A 8 -6.91 17.20 -2.13
C GLU A 8 -5.47 17.63 -2.41
N ALA A 9 -5.12 18.89 -2.21
CA ALA A 9 -3.75 19.38 -2.41
C ALA A 9 -2.76 18.76 -1.39
N GLN A 10 -3.23 18.47 -0.18
CA GLN A 10 -2.42 17.77 0.82
C GLN A 10 -2.19 16.31 0.40
N LEU A 11 -3.23 15.60 -0.02
CA LEU A 11 -3.12 14.22 -0.51
C LEU A 11 -2.20 14.13 -1.72
N ALA A 12 -2.33 15.05 -2.69
CA ALA A 12 -1.42 15.11 -3.83
C ALA A 12 0.05 15.29 -3.38
N GLY A 13 0.30 16.09 -2.35
CA GLY A 13 1.62 16.25 -1.74
C GLY A 13 2.14 14.97 -1.07
N PHE A 14 1.27 14.16 -0.48
CA PHE A 14 1.65 12.86 0.10
C PHE A 14 2.00 11.84 -1.00
N LEU A 15 1.21 11.78 -2.07
CA LEU A 15 1.43 10.89 -3.21
C LEU A 15 2.70 11.25 -3.99
N ALA A 16 3.05 12.54 -4.09
CA ALA A 16 4.27 12.99 -4.76
C ALA A 16 5.57 12.47 -4.11
N LYS A 17 5.50 11.94 -2.87
CA LYS A 17 6.65 11.30 -2.20
C LYS A 17 6.96 9.91 -2.75
N TYR A 18 6.02 9.26 -3.44
CA TYR A 18 6.15 7.91 -3.99
C TYR A 18 6.76 7.93 -5.39
N ASP A 19 7.19 6.77 -5.86
CA ASP A 19 7.53 6.60 -7.28
C ASP A 19 6.27 6.76 -8.14
N ALA A 20 6.45 7.18 -9.40
CA ALA A 20 5.35 7.48 -10.32
C ALA A 20 4.37 6.30 -10.46
N GLU A 21 4.88 5.07 -10.55
CA GLU A 21 4.04 3.85 -10.66
C GLU A 21 3.11 3.68 -9.47
N ILE A 22 3.60 3.90 -8.25
CA ILE A 22 2.77 3.80 -7.04
C ILE A 22 1.78 4.96 -6.97
N ALA A 23 2.19 6.17 -7.33
CA ALA A 23 1.31 7.34 -7.33
C ALA A 23 0.17 7.18 -8.35
N GLU A 24 0.46 6.71 -9.56
CA GLU A 24 -0.54 6.44 -10.62
C GLU A 24 -1.50 5.32 -10.20
N LEU A 25 -0.97 4.24 -9.61
CA LEU A 25 -1.80 3.16 -9.09
C LEU A 25 -2.70 3.65 -7.94
N ALA A 26 -2.20 4.55 -7.11
CA ALA A 26 -2.97 5.17 -6.04
C ALA A 26 -4.15 5.98 -6.59
N GLU A 27 -3.89 6.86 -7.56
CA GLU A 27 -4.91 7.70 -8.18
C GLU A 27 -5.97 6.87 -8.91
N SER A 28 -5.55 5.87 -9.70
CA SER A 28 -6.48 4.99 -10.44
C SER A 28 -7.31 4.11 -9.50
N SER A 29 -6.70 3.50 -8.49
CA SER A 29 -7.43 2.69 -7.51
C SER A 29 -8.42 3.53 -6.70
N ARG A 30 -8.04 4.75 -6.31
CA ARG A 30 -8.93 5.69 -5.64
C ARG A 30 -10.10 6.08 -6.51
N ALA A 31 -9.88 6.34 -7.80
CA ALA A 31 -10.93 6.66 -8.75
C ALA A 31 -11.95 5.51 -8.87
N GLU A 32 -11.48 4.25 -8.93
CA GLU A 32 -12.37 3.10 -8.97
C GLU A 32 -13.16 2.94 -7.67
N MET A 33 -12.55 3.13 -6.50
CA MET A 33 -13.28 3.09 -5.24
C MET A 33 -14.37 4.16 -5.15
N ARG A 34 -14.14 5.35 -5.67
CA ARG A 34 -15.15 6.40 -5.77
C ARG A 34 -16.32 6.04 -6.69
N ARG A 35 -16.05 5.29 -7.75
CA ARG A 35 -17.12 4.77 -8.64
C ARG A 35 -17.98 3.73 -7.95
N PHE A 36 -17.35 2.83 -7.18
CA PHE A 36 -18.06 1.80 -6.44
C PHE A 36 -18.84 2.35 -5.24
N TYR A 37 -18.26 3.33 -4.57
CA TYR A 37 -18.76 3.92 -3.31
C TYR A 37 -18.78 5.44 -3.39
N PRO A 38 -19.67 6.03 -4.21
CA PRO A 38 -19.64 7.47 -4.50
C PRO A 38 -19.93 8.37 -3.30
N THR A 39 -20.55 7.83 -2.25
CA THR A 39 -20.88 8.56 -1.01
C THR A 39 -19.92 8.28 0.14
N ALA A 40 -18.93 7.39 -0.07
CA ALA A 40 -17.96 7.08 0.96
C ALA A 40 -17.12 8.29 1.32
N LEU A 41 -16.88 8.48 2.62
CA LEU A 41 -15.88 9.40 3.11
C LEU A 41 -14.49 8.78 2.90
N GLU A 42 -13.55 9.58 2.43
CA GLU A 42 -12.15 9.21 2.33
C GLU A 42 -11.38 9.74 3.55
N LEU A 43 -10.91 8.85 4.39
CA LEU A 43 -10.17 9.17 5.61
C LEU A 43 -8.68 8.93 5.39
N VAL A 44 -7.90 9.99 5.32
CA VAL A 44 -6.48 9.93 4.96
C VAL A 44 -5.60 9.94 6.19
N TYR A 45 -4.71 8.97 6.26
CA TYR A 45 -3.69 8.82 7.31
C TYR A 45 -2.32 8.70 6.64
N ASP A 46 -1.48 9.74 6.73
CA ASP A 46 -0.08 9.67 6.29
C ASP A 46 0.78 9.14 7.44
N ASN A 47 0.74 7.82 7.66
CA ASN A 47 1.33 7.12 8.78
C ASN A 47 2.85 6.93 8.62
N TYR A 48 3.51 6.39 9.66
CA TYR A 48 4.95 6.13 9.64
C TYR A 48 5.37 5.20 8.49
N ASN A 49 4.64 4.08 8.27
CA ASN A 49 5.02 3.05 7.28
C ASN A 49 4.37 3.23 5.91
N ALA A 50 3.19 3.84 5.84
CA ALA A 50 2.36 3.88 4.66
C ALA A 50 1.44 5.09 4.66
N LEU A 51 1.05 5.54 3.47
CA LEU A 51 -0.13 6.37 3.29
C LEU A 51 -1.35 5.45 3.22
N VAL A 52 -2.39 5.76 3.95
CA VAL A 52 -3.63 4.98 3.97
C VAL A 52 -4.82 5.88 3.68
N ILE A 53 -5.69 5.43 2.79
CA ILE A 53 -6.99 6.06 2.53
C ILE A 53 -8.07 5.06 2.95
N GLY A 54 -8.78 5.35 4.04
CA GLY A 54 -9.94 4.59 4.48
C GLY A 54 -11.20 5.03 3.75
N PHE A 55 -12.10 4.10 3.46
CA PHE A 55 -13.40 4.33 2.86
C PHE A 55 -14.47 3.86 3.84
N GLY A 56 -15.27 4.79 4.32
CA GLY A 56 -16.29 4.51 5.33
C GLY A 56 -17.51 5.42 5.22
N PRO A 57 -18.60 5.04 5.92
CA PRO A 57 -19.85 5.83 5.94
C PRO A 57 -19.76 7.04 6.84
N THR A 58 -18.85 7.06 7.80
CA THR A 58 -18.69 8.12 8.80
C THR A 58 -17.23 8.56 8.93
N GLU A 59 -16.97 9.62 9.68
CA GLU A 59 -15.61 10.08 9.98
C GLU A 59 -14.88 9.22 11.02
N ARG A 60 -15.51 8.17 11.54
CA ARG A 60 -14.92 7.28 12.53
C ARG A 60 -14.11 6.20 11.84
N ALA A 61 -12.85 6.05 12.23
CA ALA A 61 -11.97 5.02 11.69
C ALA A 61 -12.53 3.60 11.88
N SER A 62 -13.25 3.35 12.98
CA SER A 62 -13.86 2.06 13.29
C SER A 62 -15.00 1.66 12.36
N ASP A 63 -15.58 2.61 11.66
CA ASP A 63 -16.71 2.39 10.76
C ASP A 63 -16.23 2.21 9.31
N ALA A 64 -14.96 2.46 9.02
CA ALA A 64 -14.38 2.21 7.71
C ALA A 64 -14.49 0.73 7.33
N ILE A 65 -14.96 0.48 6.13
CA ILE A 65 -15.16 -0.87 5.58
C ILE A 65 -13.92 -1.32 4.83
N PHE A 66 -13.35 -0.42 4.05
CA PHE A 66 -12.15 -0.64 3.24
C PHE A 66 -11.08 0.38 3.56
N SER A 67 -9.84 0.04 3.25
CA SER A 67 -8.78 1.02 3.05
C SER A 67 -7.82 0.58 1.95
N ILE A 68 -7.22 1.56 1.28
CA ILE A 68 -6.07 1.30 0.41
C ILE A 68 -4.84 1.82 1.12
N ALA A 69 -3.83 0.96 1.26
CA ALA A 69 -2.54 1.30 1.83
C ALA A 69 -1.46 1.30 0.75
N PHE A 70 -0.71 2.40 0.71
CA PHE A 70 0.36 2.62 -0.26
C PHE A 70 1.71 2.50 0.45
N TYR A 71 2.46 1.49 0.06
CA TYR A 71 3.83 1.24 0.50
C TYR A 71 4.82 1.63 -0.61
N PRO A 72 6.12 1.74 -0.33
CA PRO A 72 7.10 2.13 -1.36
C PRO A 72 7.15 1.22 -2.60
N LYS A 73 6.70 -0.04 -2.49
CA LYS A 73 6.82 -1.06 -3.54
C LYS A 73 5.52 -1.75 -3.93
N TRP A 74 4.44 -1.54 -3.18
CA TRP A 74 3.16 -2.20 -3.46
C TRP A 74 2.00 -1.42 -2.87
N VAL A 75 0.82 -1.72 -3.38
CA VAL A 75 -0.46 -1.18 -2.94
C VAL A 75 -1.35 -2.36 -2.51
N SER A 76 -2.13 -2.18 -1.47
CA SER A 76 -3.06 -3.22 -0.99
C SER A 76 -4.42 -2.64 -0.65
N LEU A 77 -5.47 -3.35 -1.07
CA LEU A 77 -6.84 -3.14 -0.58
C LEU A 77 -7.03 -3.95 0.70
N PHE A 78 -7.37 -3.29 1.78
CA PHE A 78 -7.73 -3.90 3.05
C PHE A 78 -9.23 -3.95 3.24
N PHE A 79 -9.70 -5.09 3.73
CA PHE A 79 -11.02 -5.31 4.29
C PHE A 79 -10.90 -5.18 5.80
N LEU A 80 -11.44 -4.11 6.37
CA LEU A 80 -11.20 -3.74 7.77
C LEU A 80 -12.14 -4.48 8.75
N GLN A 81 -13.19 -5.11 8.23
CA GLN A 81 -14.18 -5.89 8.98
C GLN A 81 -14.27 -7.31 8.38
N ALA A 82 -13.11 -7.95 8.17
CA ALA A 82 -13.00 -9.21 7.43
C ALA A 82 -13.34 -10.46 8.25
N GLN A 83 -13.67 -10.33 9.53
CA GLN A 83 -13.98 -11.49 10.36
C GLN A 83 -15.20 -12.26 9.83
N GLY A 84 -15.01 -13.53 9.49
CA GLY A 84 -16.05 -14.38 8.92
C GLY A 84 -16.42 -14.05 7.46
N LEU A 85 -15.62 -13.23 6.77
CA LEU A 85 -15.82 -12.95 5.36
C LEU A 85 -15.52 -14.22 4.54
N PRO A 86 -16.46 -14.69 3.69
CA PRO A 86 -16.23 -15.88 2.87
C PRO A 86 -15.18 -15.58 1.79
N ASP A 87 -14.17 -16.43 1.73
CA ASP A 87 -13.07 -16.34 0.76
C ASP A 87 -12.84 -17.71 0.11
N PRO A 88 -13.76 -18.16 -0.77
CA PRO A 88 -13.67 -19.47 -1.39
C PRO A 88 -12.43 -19.62 -2.27
N ASP A 89 -11.98 -18.55 -2.90
CA ASP A 89 -10.81 -18.51 -3.78
C ASP A 89 -9.49 -18.31 -3.02
N LYS A 90 -9.54 -18.11 -1.70
CA LYS A 90 -8.37 -17.93 -0.81
C LYS A 90 -7.44 -16.82 -1.25
N ILE A 91 -8.00 -15.71 -1.72
CA ILE A 91 -7.24 -14.54 -2.20
C ILE A 91 -6.89 -13.54 -1.08
N LEU A 92 -7.60 -13.61 0.05
CA LEU A 92 -7.31 -12.74 1.20
C LEU A 92 -6.01 -13.14 1.88
N LYS A 93 -5.15 -12.16 2.08
CA LYS A 93 -3.85 -12.29 2.77
C LYS A 93 -3.90 -11.60 4.13
N GLY A 94 -2.98 -11.99 5.00
CA GLY A 94 -2.81 -11.43 6.33
C GLY A 94 -3.12 -12.43 7.45
N SER A 95 -2.37 -12.35 8.54
CA SER A 95 -2.52 -13.22 9.73
C SER A 95 -3.60 -12.74 10.70
N GLY A 96 -4.02 -11.46 10.60
CA GLY A 96 -5.05 -10.89 11.46
C GLY A 96 -6.42 -11.51 11.20
N SER A 97 -7.28 -11.57 12.23
CA SER A 97 -8.66 -12.05 12.10
C SER A 97 -9.63 -10.96 11.63
N VAL A 98 -9.35 -9.71 11.94
CA VAL A 98 -10.24 -8.57 11.69
C VAL A 98 -9.94 -7.88 10.37
N ALA A 99 -8.66 -7.69 10.05
CA ALA A 99 -8.22 -7.04 8.82
C ALA A 99 -7.50 -8.05 7.92
N LYS A 100 -7.94 -8.14 6.67
CA LYS A 100 -7.34 -8.93 5.59
C LYS A 100 -7.13 -8.05 4.38
N HIS A 101 -6.27 -8.45 3.45
CA HIS A 101 -5.99 -7.63 2.28
C HIS A 101 -5.78 -8.44 1.00
N VAL A 102 -5.94 -7.74 -0.12
CA VAL A 102 -5.57 -8.19 -1.46
C VAL A 102 -4.54 -7.20 -2.01
N VAL A 103 -3.47 -7.69 -2.64
CA VAL A 103 -2.48 -6.84 -3.28
C VAL A 103 -3.04 -6.33 -4.61
N LEU A 104 -2.95 -5.03 -4.84
CA LEU A 104 -3.33 -4.39 -6.10
C LEU A 104 -2.08 -4.25 -6.97
N ALA A 105 -1.91 -5.15 -7.94
CA ALA A 105 -0.87 -5.00 -8.96
C ALA A 105 -1.23 -3.90 -9.97
N THR A 106 -2.53 -3.76 -10.26
CA THR A 106 -3.15 -2.69 -11.05
C THR A 106 -4.50 -2.35 -10.45
N ALA A 107 -5.10 -1.24 -10.85
CA ALA A 107 -6.46 -0.88 -10.43
C ALA A 107 -7.52 -1.89 -10.93
N ASP A 108 -7.25 -2.59 -12.03
CA ASP A 108 -8.16 -3.59 -12.60
C ASP A 108 -8.43 -4.76 -11.66
N VAL A 109 -7.53 -5.03 -10.70
CA VAL A 109 -7.73 -6.04 -9.66
C VAL A 109 -9.03 -5.79 -8.89
N LEU A 110 -9.44 -4.54 -8.72
CA LEU A 110 -10.70 -4.16 -8.08
C LEU A 110 -11.95 -4.65 -8.85
N HIS A 111 -11.80 -4.96 -10.14
CA HIS A 111 -12.87 -5.48 -11.00
C HIS A 111 -12.88 -7.01 -11.09
N TYR A 112 -11.90 -7.70 -10.56
CA TYR A 112 -11.87 -9.16 -10.60
C TYR A 112 -13.07 -9.73 -9.85
N PRO A 113 -13.78 -10.73 -10.43
CA PRO A 113 -15.01 -11.26 -9.85
C PRO A 113 -14.88 -11.69 -8.39
N ALA A 114 -13.77 -12.35 -8.03
CA ALA A 114 -13.52 -12.77 -6.65
C ALA A 114 -13.33 -11.59 -5.70
N VAL A 115 -12.64 -10.52 -6.14
CA VAL A 115 -12.45 -9.29 -5.34
C VAL A 115 -13.78 -8.55 -5.19
N ARG A 116 -14.55 -8.42 -6.29
CA ARG A 116 -15.88 -7.78 -6.25
C ARG A 116 -16.85 -8.51 -5.33
N ALA A 117 -16.85 -9.82 -5.36
CA ALA A 117 -17.68 -10.63 -4.46
C ALA A 117 -17.32 -10.37 -2.99
N LEU A 118 -16.02 -10.32 -2.66
CA LEU A 118 -15.55 -9.98 -1.31
C LEU A 118 -15.96 -8.56 -0.90
N MET A 119 -15.85 -7.59 -1.81
CA MET A 119 -16.25 -6.21 -1.53
C MET A 119 -17.74 -6.11 -1.25
N GLN A 120 -18.59 -6.76 -2.04
CA GLN A 120 -20.04 -6.80 -1.84
C GLN A 120 -20.43 -7.46 -0.50
N GLU A 121 -19.78 -8.57 -0.15
CA GLU A 121 -20.00 -9.22 1.14
C GLU A 121 -19.53 -8.36 2.31
N ALA A 122 -18.40 -7.70 2.19
CA ALA A 122 -17.90 -6.79 3.23
C ALA A 122 -18.84 -5.61 3.45
N GLU A 123 -19.38 -5.03 2.37
CA GLU A 123 -20.38 -3.96 2.42
C GLU A 123 -21.67 -4.44 3.09
N ALA A 124 -22.20 -5.60 2.67
CA ALA A 124 -23.43 -6.16 3.21
C ALA A 124 -23.34 -6.47 4.72
N ARG A 125 -22.15 -6.81 5.22
CA ARG A 125 -21.88 -7.14 6.62
C ARG A 125 -21.36 -5.98 7.45
N ALA A 126 -21.20 -4.81 6.85
CA ALA A 126 -20.63 -3.65 7.53
C ALA A 126 -21.46 -3.26 8.75
N LYS A 127 -20.79 -2.91 9.85
CA LYS A 127 -21.45 -2.44 11.09
C LYS A 127 -22.30 -1.22 10.86
N VAL A 128 -21.84 -0.33 9.97
CA VAL A 128 -22.55 0.87 9.53
C VAL A 128 -22.52 0.86 8.01
N ALA A 129 -23.67 0.88 7.37
CA ALA A 129 -23.79 0.91 5.92
C ALA A 129 -23.41 2.27 5.35
N PHE A 130 -23.00 2.31 4.09
CA PHE A 130 -22.87 3.57 3.36
C PHE A 130 -24.24 4.24 3.25
N ASP A 131 -24.27 5.56 3.47
CA ASP A 131 -25.46 6.36 3.24
C ASP A 131 -25.62 6.63 1.74
N PRO A 132 -26.68 6.13 1.09
CA PRO A 132 -26.86 6.35 -0.36
C PRO A 132 -27.07 7.83 -0.72
N ASP A 133 -27.55 8.63 0.22
CA ASP A 133 -27.78 10.07 0.05
C ASP A 133 -26.62 10.91 0.63
N GLY A 134 -25.56 10.26 1.09
CA GLY A 134 -24.39 10.89 1.68
C GLY A 134 -23.57 11.68 0.64
N GLU A 135 -22.78 12.63 1.14
CA GLU A 135 -21.85 13.39 0.33
C GLU A 135 -20.42 12.89 0.53
N HIS A 136 -19.72 12.64 -0.59
CA HIS A 136 -18.31 12.33 -0.56
C HIS A 136 -17.50 13.50 0.01
N ARG A 137 -16.61 13.22 0.95
CA ARG A 137 -15.62 14.17 1.48
C ARG A 137 -14.28 13.48 1.68
N LEU A 138 -13.21 14.22 1.37
CA LEU A 138 -11.85 13.83 1.68
C LEU A 138 -11.41 14.52 2.97
N ILE A 139 -10.97 13.76 3.95
CA ILE A 139 -10.62 14.25 5.29
C ILE A 139 -9.21 13.77 5.65
N ILE A 140 -8.30 14.71 5.91
CA ILE A 140 -6.98 14.38 6.45
C ILE A 140 -7.11 14.16 7.94
N LYS A 141 -6.97 12.91 8.39
CA LYS A 141 -7.14 12.52 9.78
C LYS A 141 -5.87 12.68 10.59
N SER A 142 -4.74 12.27 10.01
CA SER A 142 -3.45 12.37 10.69
C SER A 142 -2.28 12.40 9.71
N VAL A 143 -1.20 13.03 10.14
CA VAL A 143 0.09 13.05 9.45
C VAL A 143 1.16 12.78 10.50
N SER A 144 1.89 11.68 10.36
CA SER A 144 2.99 11.33 11.27
C SER A 144 4.18 12.26 11.07
N ALA A 145 4.72 12.78 12.17
CA ALA A 145 5.91 13.64 12.15
C ALA A 145 7.15 12.90 11.62
N LYS A 146 7.24 11.59 11.87
CA LYS A 146 8.28 10.72 11.34
C LYS A 146 7.68 9.76 10.33
N GLN A 147 8.35 9.59 9.20
CA GLN A 147 7.90 8.72 8.12
C GLN A 147 9.09 7.95 7.55
N ARG A 148 8.87 6.70 7.19
CA ARG A 148 9.81 5.94 6.37
C ARG A 148 9.87 6.54 4.96
N PRO A 149 11.01 6.44 4.25
CA PRO A 149 11.09 6.82 2.84
C PRO A 149 9.97 6.16 2.04
N ARG A 150 9.29 6.95 1.21
CA ARG A 150 8.17 6.49 0.35
C ARG A 150 8.67 5.93 -1.00
N ARG A 151 9.99 6.03 -1.26
CA ARG A 151 10.64 5.42 -2.42
C ARG A 151 11.62 4.36 -1.94
N PRO A 152 11.80 3.26 -2.70
CA PRO A 152 12.89 2.33 -2.43
C PRO A 152 14.23 3.08 -2.46
N ALA A 153 15.18 2.70 -1.60
CA ALA A 153 16.54 3.22 -1.71
C ALA A 153 17.08 2.90 -3.10
N GLU A 154 17.61 3.89 -3.79
CA GLU A 154 18.36 3.67 -5.03
C GLU A 154 19.48 2.68 -4.71
N LYS A 155 19.50 1.54 -5.39
CA LYS A 155 20.67 0.67 -5.36
C LYS A 155 21.78 1.45 -6.07
N ASP A 156 22.79 1.87 -5.31
CA ASP A 156 23.99 2.46 -5.87
C ASP A 156 24.48 1.61 -7.04
N ALA A 157 24.30 2.12 -8.27
CA ALA A 157 24.86 1.55 -9.49
C ALA A 157 26.36 1.88 -9.60
N GLY A 158 27.04 2.08 -8.46
CA GLY A 158 28.44 2.43 -8.36
C GLY A 158 29.19 1.48 -7.43
N GLY A 159 29.87 0.47 -7.97
CA GLY A 159 30.84 -0.26 -7.15
C GLY A 159 31.17 -1.69 -7.53
N ARG A 160 31.29 -1.99 -8.84
CA ARG A 160 32.13 -3.12 -9.29
C ARG A 160 33.32 -2.60 -10.06
N ALA A 161 34.20 -1.85 -9.39
CA ALA A 161 35.57 -1.71 -9.81
C ALA A 161 36.35 -2.88 -9.22
N GLY A 162 36.94 -3.69 -10.09
CA GLY A 162 37.58 -4.94 -9.73
C GLY A 162 38.76 -4.77 -8.76
N LYS A 163 38.80 -5.63 -7.76
CA LYS A 163 40.04 -6.03 -7.12
C LYS A 163 40.50 -7.36 -7.78
N ALA A 164 41.32 -7.20 -8.82
CA ALA A 164 42.15 -8.28 -9.30
C ALA A 164 43.13 -8.65 -8.18
N LYS A 165 42.96 -9.82 -7.59
CA LYS A 165 43.97 -10.42 -6.69
C LYS A 165 45.09 -10.92 -7.58
N ALA A 166 46.24 -10.23 -7.49
CA ALA A 166 47.50 -10.72 -8.02
C ALA A 166 47.86 -12.05 -7.36
N GLY A 167 47.91 -13.10 -8.13
CA GLY A 167 48.38 -14.41 -7.73
C GLY A 167 49.86 -14.37 -7.41
N LYS A 168 50.22 -14.67 -6.18
CA LYS A 168 51.60 -14.86 -5.77
C LYS A 168 51.99 -16.32 -6.09
N ALA A 169 52.75 -16.52 -7.12
CA ALA A 169 53.39 -17.78 -7.44
C ALA A 169 54.34 -18.21 -6.31
N LYS A 170 54.10 -19.35 -5.75
CA LYS A 170 55.04 -20.01 -4.79
C LYS A 170 55.83 -21.06 -5.52
N LYS A 171 57.10 -20.75 -5.67
CA LYS A 171 58.17 -21.52 -6.30
C LYS A 171 58.36 -22.85 -5.56
N ALA A 172 58.26 -23.93 -6.30
CA ALA A 172 58.70 -25.23 -5.83
C ALA A 172 60.23 -25.29 -5.87
N SER A 173 60.88 -25.64 -4.77
CA SER A 173 62.24 -26.12 -4.80
C SER A 173 62.27 -27.49 -4.11
N GLY A 174 62.83 -28.39 -4.82
CA GLY A 174 62.96 -29.79 -4.51
C GLY A 174 63.92 -30.11 -3.40
N GLY A 175 63.95 -31.37 -3.05
CA GLY A 175 64.85 -31.99 -2.10
C GLY A 175 64.57 -33.47 -2.05
N ALA A 176 65.33 -34.21 -2.83
CA ALA A 176 65.40 -35.67 -2.81
C ALA A 176 66.19 -36.16 -1.58
N ARG A 177 65.91 -37.39 -1.19
CA ARG A 177 66.69 -38.45 -0.56
C ARG A 177 65.86 -39.11 0.52
N GLY A 178 65.67 -40.41 0.57
CA GLY A 178 66.50 -41.53 0.25
C GLY A 178 66.40 -42.49 1.45
N ARG A 179 66.01 -43.65 1.18
CA ARG A 179 66.12 -44.99 1.81
C ARG A 179 64.76 -45.63 2.07
#